data_c0023b3716377940c69d820b4bf6d357
#
_entry.id   c0023b3716377940c69d820b4bf6d357
#
_cell.length_a   1.000
_cell.length_b   1.000
_cell.length_c   1.000
_cell.angle_alpha   90.00
_cell.angle_beta   90.00
_cell.angle_gamma   90.00
#
_symmetry.space_group_name_H-M   'P 1'
#
loop_
_entity.id
_entity.type
_entity.pdbx_description
1 polymer ?
#
loop_
_entity_poly.entity_id
_entity_poly.type
_entity_poly.pdbx_seq_one_letter_code
_entity_poly.pdbx_strand_id
1 'polypeptide(L)'
;FFFSSRRRHTRCLSDWSSDVCSSDLKWLREKYGTEFFGYMSQLGEIEIPFMDESHIAANAFFAANNEVIPQLESYMDELRKAGDSCGARIEVRARNVPVGLGEPLFDKLDADIAHAMMGINAVKGVEIGAGFQSVSQKGSEHGDELFADGFDSNNAGGTLGGISTGQDLRVSIAIKPTSSIMSPKQSIDLHGKPITVQTKGRHDPCVGIRATPIAEAMLALVLMDHALRHRAQCGDVKSDLKPIPAARPGAKRD
;
A
#
# COMPACT_ATOMS: atom_id res chain seq x y z
N PHE A 1 -22.67 -2.85 7.50
CA PHE A 1 -22.49 -1.76 6.53
C PHE A 1 -21.35 -2.15 5.60
N PHE A 2 -21.67 -2.66 4.41
CA PHE A 2 -20.74 -2.86 3.33
C PHE A 2 -20.56 -1.52 2.64
N PHE A 3 -19.32 -1.08 2.53
CA PHE A 3 -19.00 0.15 1.83
C PHE A 3 -18.86 -0.15 0.35
N SER A 4 -19.79 0.30 -0.45
CA SER A 4 -19.87 0.00 -1.88
C SER A 4 -19.17 1.01 -2.78
N SER A 5 -18.37 1.94 -2.25
CA SER A 5 -17.59 2.86 -3.08
C SER A 5 -16.41 3.50 -2.34
N ARG A 6 -15.32 3.79 -3.03
CA ARG A 6 -14.16 4.55 -2.53
C ARG A 6 -14.57 5.86 -1.84
N ARG A 7 -15.61 6.54 -2.32
CA ARG A 7 -16.15 7.76 -1.72
C ARG A 7 -16.73 7.57 -0.31
N ARG A 8 -17.15 6.36 0.04
CA ARG A 8 -17.66 6.04 1.39
C ARG A 8 -16.56 5.66 2.36
N HIS A 9 -15.43 5.15 1.88
CA HIS A 9 -14.28 4.83 2.72
C HIS A 9 -13.61 6.08 3.27
N THR A 10 -13.48 7.13 2.48
CA THR A 10 -12.97 8.42 2.95
C THR A 10 -13.82 9.06 4.05
N ARG A 11 -15.11 8.73 4.16
CA ARG A 11 -15.99 9.18 5.24
C ARG A 11 -15.85 8.38 6.54
N CYS A 12 -15.15 7.25 6.54
CA CYS A 12 -14.93 6.43 7.74
C CYS A 12 -13.60 6.68 8.45
N LEU A 13 -12.69 7.36 7.81
CA LEU A 13 -11.60 8.05 8.49
C LEU A 13 -12.25 9.22 9.21
N SER A 14 -11.90 9.48 10.48
CA SER A 14 -12.42 10.64 11.20
C SER A 14 -12.36 11.86 10.28
N ASP A 15 -13.39 12.71 10.26
CA ASP A 15 -13.55 13.81 9.29
C ASP A 15 -12.26 14.62 9.08
N TRP A 16 -11.45 14.75 10.13
CA TRP A 16 -10.18 15.45 10.09
C TRP A 16 -9.09 14.78 9.22
N SER A 17 -8.91 13.47 9.29
CA SER A 17 -7.87 12.76 8.51
C SER A 17 -8.27 12.59 7.04
N SER A 18 -9.57 12.49 6.75
CA SER A 18 -10.04 12.37 5.37
C SER A 18 -9.88 13.66 4.57
N ASP A 19 -10.05 14.82 5.19
CA ASP A 19 -9.93 16.11 4.53
C ASP A 19 -8.46 16.42 4.17
N VAL A 20 -7.52 16.14 5.08
CA VAL A 20 -6.09 16.35 4.84
C VAL A 20 -5.60 15.43 3.70
N CYS A 21 -5.88 14.13 3.78
CA CYS A 21 -5.47 13.19 2.74
C CYS A 21 -6.09 13.51 1.37
N SER A 22 -7.34 14.00 1.33
CA SER A 22 -8.00 14.38 0.07
C SER A 22 -7.34 15.60 -0.57
N SER A 23 -6.89 16.57 0.24
CA SER A 23 -6.18 17.75 -0.24
C SER A 23 -4.81 17.39 -0.82
N ASP A 24 -4.07 16.48 -0.15
CA ASP A 24 -2.74 16.06 -0.58
C ASP A 24 -2.78 15.25 -1.88
N LEU A 25 -3.71 14.28 -1.98
CA LEU A 25 -3.97 13.54 -3.21
C LEU A 25 -4.32 14.47 -4.38
N LYS A 26 -5.18 15.45 -4.12
CA LYS A 26 -5.58 16.44 -5.11
C LYS A 26 -4.40 17.31 -5.53
N TRP A 27 -3.65 17.86 -4.57
CA TRP A 27 -2.53 18.74 -4.85
C TRP A 27 -1.43 18.02 -5.64
N LEU A 28 -1.04 16.81 -5.25
CA LEU A 28 -0.03 16.02 -5.94
C LEU A 28 -0.44 15.69 -7.38
N ARG A 29 -1.74 15.39 -7.59
CA ARG A 29 -2.30 15.16 -8.92
C ARG A 29 -2.29 16.43 -9.77
N GLU A 30 -2.74 17.55 -9.24
CA GLU A 30 -2.79 18.83 -9.98
C GLU A 30 -1.40 19.38 -10.28
N LYS A 31 -0.44 19.18 -9.36
CA LYS A 31 0.91 19.73 -9.49
C LYS A 31 1.83 18.86 -10.34
N TYR A 32 1.80 17.55 -10.14
CA TYR A 32 2.74 16.62 -10.75
C TYR A 32 2.08 15.55 -11.62
N GLY A 33 0.76 15.47 -11.64
CA GLY A 33 0.04 14.37 -12.29
C GLY A 33 0.13 13.06 -11.53
N THR A 34 0.55 13.09 -10.26
CA THR A 34 0.73 11.87 -9.46
C THR A 34 -0.61 11.20 -9.18
N GLU A 35 -0.71 9.92 -9.49
CA GLU A 35 -1.90 9.10 -9.28
C GLU A 35 -1.59 7.98 -8.29
N PHE A 36 -2.54 7.72 -7.40
CA PHE A 36 -2.43 6.70 -6.36
C PHE A 36 -3.51 5.66 -6.54
N PHE A 37 -3.13 4.40 -6.38
CA PHE A 37 -4.08 3.31 -6.29
C PHE A 37 -3.54 2.20 -5.40
N GLY A 38 -4.41 1.69 -4.54
CA GLY A 38 -4.13 0.55 -3.69
C GLY A 38 -5.07 -0.60 -4.05
N TYR A 39 -4.57 -1.80 -3.94
CA TYR A 39 -5.35 -3.00 -4.21
C TYR A 39 -4.93 -4.14 -3.29
N MET A 40 -5.86 -5.06 -3.09
CA MET A 40 -5.59 -6.28 -2.35
C MET A 40 -4.93 -7.28 -3.29
N SER A 41 -3.71 -7.71 -2.95
CA SER A 41 -2.94 -8.70 -3.70
C SER A 41 -3.01 -10.10 -3.09
N GLN A 42 -3.49 -10.23 -1.83
CA GLN A 42 -3.73 -11.52 -1.19
C GLN A 42 -4.75 -11.38 -0.05
N LEU A 43 -5.64 -12.35 0.07
CA LEU A 43 -6.61 -12.47 1.18
C LEU A 43 -6.46 -13.85 1.83
N GLY A 44 -5.93 -13.91 3.04
CA GLY A 44 -5.59 -15.18 3.69
C GLY A 44 -4.65 -16.00 2.81
N GLU A 45 -5.09 -17.17 2.38
CA GLU A 45 -4.31 -18.08 1.51
C GLU A 45 -4.51 -17.80 0.01
N ILE A 46 -5.46 -16.94 -0.36
CA ILE A 46 -5.83 -16.69 -1.74
C ILE A 46 -4.99 -15.56 -2.30
N GLU A 47 -4.11 -15.85 -3.24
CA GLU A 47 -3.40 -14.83 -4.02
C GLU A 47 -4.31 -14.24 -5.08
N ILE A 48 -4.20 -12.93 -5.30
CA ILE A 48 -5.02 -12.14 -6.23
C ILE A 48 -4.09 -11.55 -7.28
N PRO A 49 -3.95 -12.20 -8.45
CA PRO A 49 -3.13 -11.67 -9.53
C PRO A 49 -3.67 -10.32 -10.02
N PHE A 50 -2.77 -9.39 -10.29
CA PHE A 50 -3.14 -8.11 -10.90
C PHE A 50 -3.52 -8.31 -12.38
N MET A 51 -4.73 -7.95 -12.75
CA MET A 51 -5.24 -8.04 -14.12
C MET A 51 -5.50 -6.66 -14.72
N ASP A 52 -6.33 -5.86 -14.04
CA ASP A 52 -6.73 -4.53 -14.52
C ASP A 52 -7.07 -3.62 -13.36
N GLU A 53 -6.55 -2.40 -13.39
CA GLU A 53 -6.82 -1.37 -12.39
C GLU A 53 -8.31 -0.98 -12.32
N SER A 54 -9.03 -1.03 -13.44
CA SER A 54 -10.46 -0.70 -13.49
C SER A 54 -11.30 -1.63 -12.60
N HIS A 55 -10.84 -2.84 -12.33
CA HIS A 55 -11.49 -3.78 -11.44
C HIS A 55 -11.46 -3.35 -9.98
N ILE A 56 -10.42 -2.62 -9.54
CA ILE A 56 -10.21 -2.26 -8.13
C ILE A 56 -11.42 -1.51 -7.55
N ALA A 57 -11.96 -0.55 -8.31
CA ALA A 57 -13.11 0.24 -7.87
C ALA A 57 -14.45 -0.46 -8.08
N ALA A 58 -14.48 -1.56 -8.84
CA ALA A 58 -15.69 -2.26 -9.22
C ALA A 58 -16.17 -3.29 -8.19
N ASN A 59 -15.32 -3.69 -7.23
CA ASN A 59 -15.65 -4.71 -6.25
C ASN A 59 -15.36 -4.26 -4.80
N ALA A 60 -15.93 -4.96 -3.84
CA ALA A 60 -15.84 -4.63 -2.42
C ALA A 60 -14.47 -4.99 -1.79
N PHE A 61 -13.66 -5.80 -2.46
CA PHE A 61 -12.37 -6.27 -1.97
C PHE A 61 -11.21 -5.40 -2.41
N PHE A 62 -11.43 -4.41 -3.28
CA PHE A 62 -10.35 -3.69 -3.96
C PHE A 62 -9.41 -4.63 -4.73
N ALA A 63 -9.94 -5.75 -5.24
CA ALA A 63 -9.17 -6.70 -6.01
C ALA A 63 -9.00 -6.20 -7.45
N ALA A 64 -7.77 -6.28 -7.98
CA ALA A 64 -7.49 -5.93 -9.38
C ALA A 64 -7.84 -7.07 -10.36
N ASN A 65 -8.62 -8.04 -9.92
CA ASN A 65 -9.09 -9.18 -10.70
C ASN A 65 -10.51 -9.56 -10.25
N ASN A 66 -11.47 -9.45 -11.18
CA ASN A 66 -12.86 -9.79 -10.89
C ASN A 66 -13.14 -11.30 -10.91
N GLU A 67 -12.29 -12.12 -11.53
CA GLU A 67 -12.50 -13.56 -11.63
C GLU A 67 -12.39 -14.27 -10.28
N VAL A 68 -11.59 -13.71 -9.35
CA VAL A 68 -11.40 -14.30 -8.02
C VAL A 68 -12.49 -13.89 -7.01
N ILE A 69 -13.36 -12.94 -7.32
CA ILE A 69 -14.36 -12.41 -6.39
C ILE A 69 -15.25 -13.50 -5.80
N PRO A 70 -15.82 -14.46 -6.57
CA PRO A 70 -16.64 -15.52 -5.98
C PRO A 70 -15.89 -16.38 -4.96
N GLN A 71 -14.60 -16.63 -5.19
CA GLN A 71 -13.75 -17.37 -4.26
C GLN A 71 -13.50 -16.56 -2.97
N LEU A 72 -13.24 -15.25 -3.08
CA LEU A 72 -13.06 -14.37 -1.93
C LEU A 72 -14.33 -14.27 -1.09
N GLU A 73 -15.51 -14.19 -1.71
CA GLU A 73 -16.79 -14.14 -1.03
C GLU A 73 -17.05 -15.44 -0.26
N SER A 74 -16.83 -16.60 -0.89
CA SER A 74 -16.97 -17.92 -0.23
C SER A 74 -16.04 -18.03 0.99
N TYR A 75 -14.79 -17.68 0.85
CA TYR A 75 -13.80 -17.71 1.93
C TYR A 75 -14.19 -16.78 3.10
N MET A 76 -14.65 -15.57 2.80
CA MET A 76 -15.12 -14.64 3.82
C MET A 76 -16.37 -15.14 4.55
N ASP A 77 -17.27 -15.84 3.87
CA ASP A 77 -18.46 -16.45 4.49
C ASP A 77 -18.09 -17.65 5.39
N GLU A 78 -17.11 -18.44 5.00
CA GLU A 78 -16.55 -19.50 5.83
C GLU A 78 -15.96 -18.95 7.13
N LEU A 79 -15.12 -17.90 7.03
CA LEU A 79 -14.55 -17.23 8.19
C LEU A 79 -15.62 -16.65 9.13
N ARG A 80 -16.68 -16.04 8.56
CA ARG A 80 -17.80 -15.53 9.36
C ARG A 80 -18.52 -16.65 10.11
N LYS A 81 -18.80 -17.78 9.46
CA LYS A 81 -19.42 -18.94 10.08
C LYS A 81 -18.56 -19.58 11.16
N ALA A 82 -17.23 -19.61 10.93
CA ALA A 82 -16.28 -20.11 11.90
C ALA A 82 -16.02 -19.13 13.07
N GLY A 83 -16.44 -17.88 12.96
CA GLY A 83 -16.12 -16.82 13.93
C GLY A 83 -14.62 -16.49 13.98
N ASP A 84 -13.93 -16.65 12.86
CA ASP A 84 -12.50 -16.46 12.71
C ASP A 84 -12.15 -15.26 11.79
N SER A 85 -10.86 -15.05 11.53
CA SER A 85 -10.34 -13.93 10.75
C SER A 85 -9.11 -14.34 9.94
N CYS A 86 -8.85 -13.61 8.87
CA CYS A 86 -7.64 -13.76 8.06
C CYS A 86 -6.86 -12.45 7.94
N GLY A 87 -5.59 -12.57 7.54
CA GLY A 87 -4.74 -11.46 7.12
C GLY A 87 -4.95 -11.10 5.66
N ALA A 88 -4.24 -10.06 5.22
CA ALA A 88 -4.22 -9.63 3.83
C ALA A 88 -2.86 -9.05 3.46
N ARG A 89 -2.51 -9.10 2.17
CA ARG A 89 -1.47 -8.28 1.57
C ARG A 89 -2.11 -7.23 0.69
N ILE A 90 -1.68 -5.99 0.88
CA ILE A 90 -2.14 -4.84 0.11
C ILE A 90 -0.95 -4.26 -0.60
N GLU A 91 -1.11 -3.97 -1.87
CA GLU A 91 -0.17 -3.17 -2.63
C GLU A 91 -0.71 -1.76 -2.85
N VAL A 92 0.19 -0.79 -2.73
CA VAL A 92 -0.09 0.61 -3.05
C VAL A 92 0.94 1.09 -4.04
N ARG A 93 0.46 1.76 -5.08
CA ARG A 93 1.32 2.32 -6.12
C ARG A 93 1.05 3.81 -6.27
N ALA A 94 2.12 4.57 -6.56
CA ALA A 94 2.04 5.96 -6.98
C ALA A 94 2.75 6.11 -8.33
N ARG A 95 2.03 6.59 -9.34
CA ARG A 95 2.56 6.89 -10.69
C ARG A 95 2.88 8.37 -10.83
N ASN A 96 3.73 8.68 -11.80
CA ASN A 96 4.13 10.06 -12.10
C ASN A 96 4.70 10.79 -10.89
N VAL A 97 5.50 10.07 -10.10
CA VAL A 97 6.21 10.64 -8.96
C VAL A 97 7.40 11.46 -9.49
N PRO A 98 7.56 12.74 -9.09
CA PRO A 98 8.72 13.52 -9.49
C PRO A 98 10.03 12.86 -9.11
N VAL A 99 11.05 13.00 -9.95
CA VAL A 99 12.43 12.63 -9.61
C VAL A 99 12.95 13.54 -8.52
N GLY A 100 13.69 13.01 -7.54
CA GLY A 100 14.41 13.80 -6.57
C GLY A 100 13.69 14.05 -5.25
N LEU A 101 12.54 13.41 -4.99
CA LEU A 101 11.92 13.45 -3.67
C LEU A 101 12.63 12.49 -2.71
N GLY A 102 12.91 12.96 -1.51
CA GLY A 102 13.64 12.22 -0.48
C GLY A 102 15.05 12.72 -0.27
N GLU A 103 15.73 12.17 0.72
CA GLU A 103 17.07 12.58 1.14
C GLU A 103 18.04 11.39 1.16
N PRO A 104 19.35 11.60 0.94
CA PRO A 104 20.29 10.48 0.79
C PRO A 104 20.73 9.82 2.11
N LEU A 105 20.58 10.50 3.27
CA LEU A 105 21.01 9.99 4.58
C LEU A 105 19.85 9.88 5.57
N PHE A 106 19.41 11.02 6.11
CA PHE A 106 18.24 11.11 6.97
C PHE A 106 17.03 11.40 6.11
N ASP A 107 15.85 10.91 6.52
CA ASP A 107 14.60 11.13 5.83
C ASP A 107 14.62 10.55 4.39
N LYS A 108 15.17 9.35 4.25
CA LYS A 108 15.06 8.59 3.00
C LYS A 108 13.61 8.32 2.68
N LEU A 109 13.21 8.53 1.43
CA LEU A 109 11.81 8.36 1.00
C LEU A 109 11.28 6.95 1.29
N ASP A 110 12.04 5.91 0.99
CA ASP A 110 11.69 4.52 1.26
C ASP A 110 11.56 4.23 2.77
N ALA A 111 12.45 4.80 3.59
CA ALA A 111 12.39 4.66 5.04
C ALA A 111 11.17 5.35 5.64
N ASP A 112 10.83 6.57 5.20
CA ASP A 112 9.66 7.31 5.66
C ASP A 112 8.36 6.65 5.21
N ILE A 113 8.31 6.11 3.99
CA ILE A 113 7.20 5.29 3.51
C ILE A 113 7.03 4.07 4.42
N ALA A 114 8.11 3.33 4.68
CA ALA A 114 8.05 2.14 5.54
C ALA A 114 7.61 2.48 6.96
N HIS A 115 8.10 3.58 7.54
CA HIS A 115 7.71 4.09 8.85
C HIS A 115 6.21 4.43 8.91
N ALA A 116 5.73 5.19 7.94
CA ALA A 116 4.33 5.58 7.87
C ALA A 116 3.38 4.38 7.68
N MET A 117 3.73 3.46 6.78
CA MET A 117 2.96 2.24 6.54
C MET A 117 2.95 1.32 7.77
N MET A 118 4.08 1.17 8.47
CA MET A 118 4.15 0.39 9.72
C MET A 118 3.32 1.03 10.84
N GLY A 119 3.06 2.33 10.78
CA GLY A 119 2.17 3.06 11.70
C GLY A 119 0.69 2.73 11.52
N ILE A 120 0.28 2.14 10.41
CA ILE A 120 -1.11 1.71 10.17
C ILE A 120 -1.43 0.53 11.09
N ASN A 121 -2.57 0.59 11.77
CA ASN A 121 -3.01 -0.46 12.68
C ASN A 121 -3.07 -1.83 11.97
N ALA A 122 -2.56 -2.87 12.66
CA ALA A 122 -2.48 -4.25 12.19
C ALA A 122 -1.43 -4.54 11.10
N VAL A 123 -0.71 -3.57 10.58
CA VAL A 123 0.45 -3.81 9.72
C VAL A 123 1.56 -4.51 10.49
N LYS A 124 2.19 -5.51 9.88
CA LYS A 124 3.28 -6.33 10.45
C LYS A 124 4.46 -6.49 9.51
N GLY A 125 4.37 -6.00 8.30
CA GLY A 125 5.45 -6.01 7.34
C GLY A 125 5.22 -4.94 6.29
N VAL A 126 6.32 -4.38 5.79
CA VAL A 126 6.34 -3.43 4.67
C VAL A 126 7.46 -3.86 3.73
N GLU A 127 7.18 -3.88 2.46
CA GLU A 127 8.14 -4.15 1.39
C GLU A 127 8.11 -3.01 0.37
N ILE A 128 9.27 -2.64 -0.13
CA ILE A 128 9.44 -1.65 -1.21
C ILE A 128 10.01 -2.38 -2.43
N GLY A 129 9.38 -2.19 -3.59
CA GLY A 129 9.79 -2.86 -4.82
C GLY A 129 9.75 -4.39 -4.71
N ALA A 130 10.85 -5.06 -5.03
CA ALA A 130 11.00 -6.51 -4.93
C ALA A 130 10.96 -7.04 -3.49
N GLY A 131 11.14 -6.16 -2.47
CA GLY A 131 11.04 -6.52 -1.07
C GLY A 131 11.90 -7.74 -0.71
N PHE A 132 11.33 -8.74 -0.05
CA PHE A 132 12.03 -9.97 0.33
C PHE A 132 12.45 -10.85 -0.86
N GLN A 133 11.84 -10.70 -2.04
CA GLN A 133 12.29 -11.43 -3.23
C GLN A 133 13.71 -11.03 -3.67
N SER A 134 14.17 -9.82 -3.33
CA SER A 134 15.52 -9.36 -3.61
C SER A 134 16.61 -10.28 -3.05
N VAL A 135 16.33 -11.00 -1.96
CA VAL A 135 17.27 -11.94 -1.31
C VAL A 135 17.64 -13.10 -2.25
N SER A 136 16.73 -13.54 -3.09
CA SER A 136 16.94 -14.63 -4.05
C SER A 136 17.46 -14.16 -5.41
N GLN A 137 17.46 -12.87 -5.67
CA GLN A 137 17.95 -12.27 -6.92
C GLN A 137 19.46 -12.08 -6.87
N LYS A 138 20.11 -12.26 -8.02
CA LYS A 138 21.49 -11.83 -8.20
C LYS A 138 21.56 -10.34 -8.52
N GLY A 139 22.69 -9.69 -8.25
CA GLY A 139 22.86 -8.28 -8.55
C GLY A 139 22.60 -7.92 -10.02
N SER A 140 22.92 -8.82 -10.95
CA SER A 140 22.63 -8.67 -12.38
C SER A 140 21.14 -8.79 -12.74
N GLU A 141 20.33 -9.39 -11.86
CA GLU A 141 18.89 -9.58 -12.04
C GLU A 141 18.09 -8.47 -11.34
N HIS A 142 18.62 -7.97 -10.21
CA HIS A 142 17.97 -6.95 -9.39
C HIS A 142 18.17 -5.53 -9.95
N GLY A 143 19.22 -5.28 -10.72
CA GLY A 143 19.49 -3.94 -11.27
C GLY A 143 18.40 -3.49 -12.24
N ASP A 144 17.86 -2.30 -12.02
CA ASP A 144 16.89 -1.68 -12.92
C ASP A 144 17.65 -0.93 -14.02
N GLU A 145 17.77 -1.54 -15.19
CA GLU A 145 18.49 -0.95 -16.32
C GLU A 145 17.73 0.26 -16.88
N LEU A 146 18.47 1.33 -17.15
CA LEU A 146 17.94 2.59 -17.67
C LEU A 146 18.31 2.78 -19.13
N PHE A 147 17.33 3.01 -19.97
CA PHE A 147 17.45 3.30 -21.39
C PHE A 147 16.91 4.69 -21.73
N ALA A 148 17.16 5.18 -22.93
CA ALA A 148 16.67 6.49 -23.36
C ALA A 148 15.13 6.58 -23.41
N ASP A 149 14.46 5.45 -23.52
CA ASP A 149 13.00 5.30 -23.57
C ASP A 149 12.38 4.82 -22.26
N GLY A 150 13.16 4.72 -21.18
CA GLY A 150 12.70 4.38 -19.83
C GLY A 150 13.45 3.23 -19.16
N PHE A 151 12.94 2.79 -18.03
CA PHE A 151 13.47 1.67 -17.27
C PHE A 151 12.92 0.33 -17.76
N ASP A 152 13.72 -0.74 -17.68
CA ASP A 152 13.35 -2.09 -18.10
C ASP A 152 12.65 -2.90 -16.99
N SER A 153 12.91 -2.55 -15.74
CA SER A 153 12.33 -3.16 -14.54
C SER A 153 12.15 -2.12 -13.43
N ASN A 154 11.54 -2.52 -12.32
CA ASN A 154 11.34 -1.66 -11.14
C ASN A 154 11.51 -2.48 -9.85
N ASN A 155 12.62 -3.19 -9.73
CA ASN A 155 12.95 -3.99 -8.54
C ASN A 155 13.18 -3.11 -7.30
N ALA A 156 13.75 -1.92 -7.50
CA ALA A 156 13.97 -0.95 -6.43
C ALA A 156 12.67 -0.28 -5.94
N GLY A 157 11.55 -0.43 -6.67
CA GLY A 157 10.27 0.12 -6.26
C GLY A 157 10.16 1.64 -6.34
N GLY A 158 10.89 2.26 -7.28
CA GLY A 158 10.82 3.69 -7.56
C GLY A 158 11.74 4.56 -6.70
N THR A 159 12.58 3.96 -5.86
CA THR A 159 13.54 4.67 -5.00
C THR A 159 14.93 4.10 -5.11
N LEU A 160 15.94 4.95 -5.23
CA LEU A 160 17.37 4.59 -5.17
C LEU A 160 18.09 5.55 -4.23
N GLY A 161 18.85 5.00 -3.28
CA GLY A 161 19.58 5.80 -2.30
C GLY A 161 18.69 6.65 -1.38
N GLY A 162 17.40 6.35 -1.27
CA GLY A 162 16.45 7.12 -0.50
C GLY A 162 15.75 8.24 -1.28
N ILE A 163 15.93 8.29 -2.61
CA ILE A 163 15.43 9.35 -3.49
C ILE A 163 14.59 8.75 -4.60
N SER A 164 13.48 9.39 -4.96
CA SER A 164 12.61 8.94 -6.05
C SER A 164 13.31 9.03 -7.41
N THR A 165 13.15 7.98 -8.23
CA THR A 165 13.78 7.84 -9.55
C THR A 165 12.92 8.35 -10.69
N GLY A 166 11.65 8.64 -10.45
CA GLY A 166 10.65 8.91 -11.47
C GLY A 166 9.88 7.66 -11.94
N GLN A 167 10.29 6.48 -11.48
CA GLN A 167 9.52 5.25 -11.65
C GLN A 167 8.33 5.24 -10.69
N ASP A 168 7.39 4.31 -10.94
CA ASP A 168 6.27 4.10 -10.03
C ASP A 168 6.77 3.66 -8.65
N LEU A 169 6.30 4.30 -7.60
CA LEU A 169 6.52 3.80 -6.25
C LEU A 169 5.66 2.55 -6.03
N ARG A 170 6.28 1.48 -5.52
CA ARG A 170 5.65 0.20 -5.23
C ARG A 170 5.86 -0.16 -3.78
N VAL A 171 4.77 -0.28 -3.03
CA VAL A 171 4.78 -0.60 -1.61
C VAL A 171 3.82 -1.73 -1.33
N SER A 172 4.28 -2.80 -0.69
CA SER A 172 3.44 -3.88 -0.18
C SER A 172 3.39 -3.84 1.34
N ILE A 173 2.21 -4.07 1.90
CA ILE A 173 2.02 -4.17 3.35
C ILE A 173 1.32 -5.47 3.74
N ALA A 174 1.81 -6.09 4.81
CA ALA A 174 1.21 -7.28 5.40
C ALA A 174 0.33 -6.88 6.58
N ILE A 175 -0.95 -7.21 6.50
CA ILE A 175 -1.95 -6.99 7.54
C ILE A 175 -2.20 -8.30 8.29
N LYS A 176 -2.01 -8.31 9.62
CA LYS A 176 -2.29 -9.48 10.44
C LYS A 176 -3.79 -9.74 10.56
N PRO A 177 -4.22 -10.99 10.82
CA PRO A 177 -5.59 -11.31 11.18
C PRO A 177 -6.05 -10.52 12.42
N THR A 178 -7.34 -10.19 12.47
CA THR A 178 -7.94 -9.57 13.66
C THR A 178 -7.85 -10.52 14.85
N SER A 179 -7.30 -10.05 15.95
CA SER A 179 -7.17 -10.86 17.17
C SER A 179 -8.48 -10.98 17.97
N SER A 180 -9.43 -10.06 17.74
CA SER A 180 -10.73 -10.05 18.40
C SER A 180 -11.72 -10.95 17.66
N ILE A 181 -11.55 -12.27 17.81
CA ILE A 181 -12.44 -13.28 17.22
C ILE A 181 -13.37 -13.88 18.28
N MET A 182 -14.46 -14.52 17.82
CA MET A 182 -15.44 -15.13 18.73
C MET A 182 -14.97 -16.44 19.33
N SER A 183 -13.94 -17.08 18.78
CA SER A 183 -13.37 -18.31 19.31
C SER A 183 -12.76 -18.09 20.70
N PRO A 184 -13.06 -18.93 21.69
CA PRO A 184 -12.49 -18.83 23.02
C PRO A 184 -10.97 -18.94 23.03
N LYS A 185 -10.29 -18.10 23.80
CA LYS A 185 -8.83 -18.09 23.95
C LYS A 185 -8.40 -18.21 25.40
N GLN A 186 -7.30 -18.90 25.62
CA GLN A 186 -6.70 -18.99 26.94
C GLN A 186 -6.01 -17.66 27.29
N SER A 187 -6.14 -17.25 28.54
CA SER A 187 -5.51 -16.06 29.12
C SER A 187 -5.24 -16.29 30.61
N ILE A 188 -4.79 -15.28 31.31
CA ILE A 188 -4.64 -15.27 32.76
C ILE A 188 -5.36 -14.06 33.36
N ASP A 189 -5.83 -14.20 34.60
CA ASP A 189 -6.35 -13.07 35.39
C ASP A 189 -5.20 -12.23 36.00
N LEU A 190 -5.55 -11.19 36.75
CA LEU A 190 -4.59 -10.30 37.43
C LEU A 190 -3.72 -11.02 38.46
N HIS A 191 -4.11 -12.22 38.90
CA HIS A 191 -3.39 -13.06 39.87
C HIS A 191 -2.61 -14.20 39.20
N GLY A 192 -2.55 -14.21 37.84
CA GLY A 192 -1.86 -15.23 37.06
C GLY A 192 -2.61 -16.56 36.95
N LYS A 193 -3.89 -16.63 37.31
CA LYS A 193 -4.68 -17.85 37.17
C LYS A 193 -5.20 -18.00 35.74
N PRO A 194 -5.17 -19.23 35.17
CA PRO A 194 -5.70 -19.49 33.85
C PRO A 194 -7.21 -19.14 33.75
N ILE A 195 -7.60 -18.41 32.72
CA ILE A 195 -8.97 -18.08 32.38
C ILE A 195 -9.21 -18.28 30.89
N THR A 196 -10.46 -18.48 30.50
CA THR A 196 -10.87 -18.47 29.12
C THR A 196 -11.55 -17.15 28.82
N VAL A 197 -11.07 -16.42 27.81
CA VAL A 197 -11.64 -15.16 27.34
C VAL A 197 -12.31 -15.38 26.00
N GLN A 198 -13.49 -14.80 25.83
CA GLN A 198 -14.19 -14.80 24.56
C GLN A 198 -14.65 -13.36 24.26
N THR A 199 -14.28 -12.86 23.10
CA THR A 199 -14.69 -11.52 22.66
C THR A 199 -16.13 -11.58 22.13
N LYS A 200 -16.97 -10.66 22.60
CA LYS A 200 -18.35 -10.52 22.14
C LYS A 200 -18.47 -9.30 21.27
N GLY A 201 -19.20 -9.39 20.17
CA GLY A 201 -19.46 -8.25 19.29
C GLY A 201 -19.29 -8.62 17.81
N ARG A 202 -19.48 -7.62 16.97
CA ARG A 202 -19.29 -7.75 15.52
C ARG A 202 -17.82 -7.46 15.20
N HIS A 203 -17.14 -8.40 14.55
CA HIS A 203 -15.76 -8.27 14.10
C HIS A 203 -15.70 -8.42 12.58
N ASP A 204 -14.78 -7.67 11.95
CA ASP A 204 -14.51 -7.85 10.53
C ASP A 204 -13.59 -9.07 10.36
N PRO A 205 -13.95 -10.04 9.53
CA PRO A 205 -13.09 -11.20 9.27
C PRO A 205 -11.75 -10.81 8.65
N CYS A 206 -11.70 -9.71 7.90
CA CYS A 206 -10.47 -9.17 7.33
C CYS A 206 -10.45 -7.64 7.39
N VAL A 207 -9.49 -7.07 8.11
CA VAL A 207 -9.31 -5.60 8.18
C VAL A 207 -8.54 -5.03 6.99
N GLY A 208 -7.95 -5.87 6.15
CA GLY A 208 -7.21 -5.48 4.95
C GLY A 208 -8.06 -4.67 3.97
N ILE A 209 -9.34 -5.04 3.81
CA ILE A 209 -10.27 -4.30 2.94
C ILE A 209 -10.33 -2.81 3.32
N ARG A 210 -10.37 -2.51 4.62
CA ARG A 210 -10.39 -1.12 5.10
C ARG A 210 -9.03 -0.45 5.06
N ALA A 211 -7.97 -1.21 5.18
CA ALA A 211 -6.60 -0.71 5.17
C ALA A 211 -6.16 -0.25 3.77
N THR A 212 -6.77 -0.75 2.70
CA THR A 212 -6.41 -0.39 1.32
C THR A 212 -6.48 1.13 1.06
N PRO A 213 -7.61 1.83 1.25
CA PRO A 213 -7.65 3.28 1.05
C PRO A 213 -6.84 4.06 2.10
N ILE A 214 -6.64 3.49 3.30
CA ILE A 214 -5.79 4.11 4.32
C ILE A 214 -4.33 4.12 3.86
N ALA A 215 -3.86 3.04 3.26
CA ALA A 215 -2.51 2.95 2.75
C ALA A 215 -2.26 3.90 1.55
N GLU A 216 -3.24 4.07 0.65
CA GLU A 216 -3.19 5.10 -0.41
C GLU A 216 -3.00 6.50 0.20
N ALA A 217 -3.83 6.84 1.18
CA ALA A 217 -3.80 8.12 1.84
C ALA A 217 -2.46 8.36 2.58
N MET A 218 -1.94 7.32 3.24
CA MET A 218 -0.67 7.40 3.96
C MET A 218 0.51 7.62 3.00
N LEU A 219 0.53 6.96 1.85
CA LEU A 219 1.55 7.21 0.83
C LEU A 219 1.50 8.64 0.31
N ALA A 220 0.30 9.18 0.11
CA ALA A 220 0.12 10.56 -0.33
C ALA A 220 0.62 11.58 0.70
N LEU A 221 0.39 11.34 2.00
CA LEU A 221 0.90 12.19 3.09
C LEU A 221 2.43 12.23 3.08
N VAL A 222 3.09 11.07 2.95
CA VAL A 222 4.56 11.00 2.89
C VAL A 222 5.08 11.76 1.67
N LEU A 223 4.50 11.51 0.49
CA LEU A 223 4.92 12.20 -0.72
C LEU A 223 4.69 13.71 -0.66
N MET A 224 3.62 14.15 -0.02
CA MET A 224 3.34 15.57 0.17
C MET A 224 4.39 16.23 1.07
N ASP A 225 4.78 15.58 2.17
CA ASP A 225 5.83 16.09 3.05
C ASP A 225 7.16 16.25 2.28
N HIS A 226 7.58 15.21 1.56
CA HIS A 226 8.80 15.27 0.74
C HIS A 226 8.69 16.30 -0.41
N ALA A 227 7.53 16.46 -1.03
CA ALA A 227 7.30 17.47 -2.06
C ALA A 227 7.43 18.90 -1.49
N LEU A 228 6.92 19.14 -0.29
CA LEU A 228 7.05 20.43 0.40
C LEU A 228 8.49 20.71 0.80
N ARG A 229 9.23 19.72 1.32
CA ARG A 229 10.66 19.82 1.65
C ARG A 229 11.49 20.12 0.39
N HIS A 230 11.27 19.35 -0.67
CA HIS A 230 11.93 19.56 -1.96
C HIS A 230 11.68 20.98 -2.52
N ARG A 231 10.45 21.45 -2.44
CA ARG A 231 10.10 22.81 -2.85
C ARG A 231 10.81 23.88 -2.01
N ALA A 232 10.97 23.65 -0.71
CA ALA A 232 11.68 24.58 0.18
C ALA A 232 13.19 24.64 -0.12
N GLN A 233 13.78 23.51 -0.53
CA GLN A 233 15.23 23.42 -0.81
C GLN A 233 15.58 23.81 -2.24
N CYS A 234 14.79 23.37 -3.22
CA CYS A 234 15.11 23.41 -4.65
C CYS A 234 14.07 24.14 -5.49
N GLY A 235 13.12 24.87 -4.88
CA GLY A 235 11.99 25.46 -5.60
C GLY A 235 12.38 26.44 -6.72
N ASP A 236 13.54 27.06 -6.63
CA ASP A 236 14.06 28.00 -7.61
C ASP A 236 14.96 27.33 -8.67
N VAL A 237 15.27 26.04 -8.49
CA VAL A 237 16.08 25.28 -9.45
C VAL A 237 15.22 24.83 -10.61
N LYS A 238 15.64 25.17 -11.82
CA LYS A 238 15.03 24.71 -13.07
C LYS A 238 16.01 23.80 -13.79
N SER A 239 15.53 22.63 -14.19
CA SER A 239 16.30 21.70 -15.02
C SER A 239 15.81 21.78 -16.46
N ASP A 240 16.75 21.88 -17.39
CA ASP A 240 16.48 21.78 -18.84
C ASP A 240 16.46 20.32 -19.32
N LEU A 241 16.73 19.36 -18.42
CA LEU A 241 16.70 17.94 -18.75
C LEU A 241 15.26 17.45 -18.96
N LYS A 242 15.08 16.68 -20.02
CA LYS A 242 13.80 16.00 -20.26
C LYS A 242 13.63 14.86 -19.26
N PRO A 243 12.45 14.69 -18.68
CA PRO A 243 12.15 13.53 -17.85
C PRO A 243 12.35 12.23 -18.64
N ILE A 244 12.97 11.26 -18.02
CA ILE A 244 13.08 9.89 -18.54
C ILE A 244 11.75 9.17 -18.22
N PRO A 245 11.13 8.44 -19.19
CA PRO A 245 9.92 7.70 -18.92
C PRO A 245 10.10 6.67 -17.79
N ALA A 246 9.09 6.51 -16.97
CA ALA A 246 9.11 5.59 -15.81
C ALA A 246 9.32 4.12 -16.21
N ALA A 247 8.88 3.74 -17.40
CA ALA A 247 9.10 2.42 -17.96
C ALA A 247 9.16 2.50 -19.49
N ARG A 248 10.00 1.68 -20.11
CA ARG A 248 10.06 1.52 -21.56
C ARG A 248 8.90 0.67 -22.10
N PRO A 249 8.54 0.79 -23.38
CA PRO A 249 7.58 -0.12 -23.99
C PRO A 249 8.03 -1.58 -23.88
N GLY A 250 7.18 -2.44 -23.31
CA GLY A 250 7.49 -3.85 -23.09
C GLY A 250 8.30 -4.18 -21.84
N ALA A 251 8.60 -3.19 -20.99
CA ALA A 251 9.21 -3.44 -19.68
C ALA A 251 8.37 -4.43 -18.85
N LYS A 252 9.06 -5.25 -18.06
CA LYS A 252 8.40 -6.16 -17.12
C LYS A 252 7.67 -5.32 -16.06
N ARG A 253 6.35 -5.41 -16.09
CA ARG A 253 5.48 -4.80 -15.09
C ARG A 253 4.90 -5.94 -14.25
N ASP A 254 5.57 -6.25 -13.17
CA ASP A 254 5.06 -7.21 -12.18
C ASP A 254 3.98 -6.57 -11.32
#